data_60e6e7aa58f5821781cebd428f629c25
#
_entry.id   60e6e7aa58f5821781cebd428f629c25
#
_cell.length_a   1.000
_cell.length_b   1.000
_cell.length_c   1.000
_cell.angle_alpha   90.00
_cell.angle_beta   90.00
_cell.angle_gamma   90.00
#
_symmetry.space_group_name_H-M   'P 1'
#
loop_
_entity.id
_entity.type
_entity.pdbx_description
1 polymer ?
#
loop_
_entity_poly.entity_id
_entity_poly.type
_entity_poly.pdbx_seq_one_letter_code
_entity_poly.pdbx_strand_id
1 'polypeptide(L)'
;MASDPRLPVVLLWHMHQPQYRDALTGRYVLPWTYLHAMKDYTDMAAHMEANPAARAVVNFTPVLLEQLEEISRRIAEHLRSGTPLPDPVLALLGPEPVPAEPAERLELLRACLKAQRKQMIERFGPYLELATLAETLGTAERVSYASDQLIHDLAVWYHLAWLGETVRRSDTFVSILTQQGRAFTAAQRRELLSLIGNLVASIVPRYRKLSERGQCELSVTPYGHPIIPLLLDFQSARDAVPNMPLPQHPSYPGGAERAQWHVRESMRVFKQAFGKEPGGCWPAEGAISRGTLELLDRAGFKWAATSANVLQGALARTDPKAARDSRAYNRPYRLPGGSMVEFFRDDTLSDLIGFTYATWHGDDAAHNLVNELAHLARQYAEAPSPESAGTGVGGDGPKRHAVLIALDGENAWEHYPFNGYYFLRALYSLLASHPLLELTTLSECVARGIEPLPLQTVMAGSWVHGTLATWMGDPAKNRAWDLLCEAKLAFDGVMASGTLDAARRAAAERQLALCESSDWFWWFGDYNPADAVSQFDSLYRRQLVVLYRLLGLPPPEELAQPISVGRGSPEHGGVMRRAYAT
;
A
#
# COMPACT_ATOMS: atom_id res chain seq x y z
N MET A 1 16.13 -24.32 23.70
CA MET A 1 15.00 -23.70 24.42
C MET A 1 13.76 -24.52 24.08
N ALA A 2 12.89 -24.84 25.05
CA ALA A 2 11.63 -25.50 24.74
C ALA A 2 10.82 -24.56 23.83
N SER A 3 10.30 -25.07 22.72
CA SER A 3 9.50 -24.27 21.80
C SER A 3 8.19 -23.89 22.45
N ASP A 4 7.76 -22.65 22.29
CA ASP A 4 6.45 -22.17 22.70
C ASP A 4 5.35 -23.01 22.01
N PRO A 5 4.41 -23.60 22.74
CA PRO A 5 3.34 -24.42 22.15
C PRO A 5 2.23 -23.59 21.49
N ARG A 6 2.27 -22.26 21.60
CA ARG A 6 1.25 -21.35 21.03
C ARG A 6 1.37 -21.27 19.52
N LEU A 7 0.24 -21.04 18.86
CA LEU A 7 0.17 -20.83 17.42
C LEU A 7 0.73 -19.44 17.06
N PRO A 8 1.80 -19.35 16.23
CA PRO A 8 2.29 -18.08 15.72
C PRO A 8 1.24 -17.36 14.88
N VAL A 9 0.97 -16.09 15.22
CA VAL A 9 0.12 -15.16 14.48
C VAL A 9 0.95 -13.96 14.08
N VAL A 10 0.95 -13.64 12.80
CA VAL A 10 1.69 -12.51 12.24
C VAL A 10 0.70 -11.54 11.60
N LEU A 11 0.75 -10.28 12.04
CA LEU A 11 0.07 -9.16 11.39
C LEU A 11 1.06 -8.47 10.47
N LEU A 12 0.77 -8.37 9.18
CA LEU A 12 1.57 -7.65 8.20
C LEU A 12 0.77 -6.46 7.66
N TRP A 13 1.32 -5.25 7.82
CA TRP A 13 0.75 -4.01 7.32
C TRP A 13 1.61 -3.48 6.20
N HIS A 14 1.04 -3.45 4.97
CA HIS A 14 1.69 -2.95 3.78
C HIS A 14 1.42 -1.45 3.64
N MET A 15 2.48 -0.62 3.71
CA MET A 15 2.41 0.84 3.58
C MET A 15 2.87 1.23 2.17
N HIS A 16 1.94 1.69 1.36
CA HIS A 16 2.21 2.04 -0.03
C HIS A 16 1.41 3.25 -0.49
N GLN A 17 2.08 4.15 -1.20
CA GLN A 17 1.46 5.21 -1.98
C GLN A 17 2.26 5.40 -3.28
N PRO A 18 1.60 5.40 -4.45
CA PRO A 18 2.28 5.68 -5.72
C PRO A 18 2.84 7.10 -5.77
N GLN A 19 3.69 7.38 -6.76
CA GLN A 19 4.22 8.73 -6.94
C GLN A 19 3.14 9.67 -7.50
N TYR A 20 2.62 10.55 -6.66
CA TYR A 20 1.58 11.52 -7.04
C TYR A 20 2.12 12.84 -7.59
N ARG A 21 3.44 13.03 -7.59
CA ARG A 21 4.05 14.25 -8.10
C ARG A 21 4.14 14.19 -9.62
N ASP A 22 3.58 15.21 -10.28
CA ASP A 22 3.82 15.49 -11.67
C ASP A 22 5.21 16.16 -11.81
N ALA A 23 6.17 15.43 -12.35
CA ALA A 23 7.53 15.92 -12.48
C ALA A 23 7.68 17.05 -13.53
N LEU A 24 6.67 17.28 -14.41
CA LEU A 24 6.65 18.40 -15.36
C LEU A 24 6.38 19.74 -14.66
N THR A 25 5.46 19.73 -13.70
CA THR A 25 5.03 20.94 -12.99
C THR A 25 5.61 21.02 -11.57
N GLY A 26 6.12 19.93 -11.05
CA GLY A 26 6.57 19.79 -9.67
C GLY A 26 5.45 19.75 -8.63
N ARG A 27 4.16 19.78 -9.06
CA ARG A 27 2.98 19.78 -8.18
C ARG A 27 2.53 18.35 -7.86
N TYR A 28 1.99 18.17 -6.67
CA TYR A 28 1.26 16.94 -6.34
C TYR A 28 -0.14 17.00 -6.94
N VAL A 29 -0.51 15.97 -7.69
CA VAL A 29 -1.84 15.84 -8.33
C VAL A 29 -2.86 15.33 -7.32
N LEU A 30 -2.42 14.50 -6.37
CA LEU A 30 -3.24 13.90 -5.32
C LEU A 30 -2.54 14.01 -3.97
N PRO A 31 -3.29 14.24 -2.88
CA PRO A 31 -2.76 14.54 -1.55
C PRO A 31 -2.50 13.30 -0.69
N TRP A 32 -2.76 12.09 -1.19
CA TRP A 32 -2.92 10.88 -0.37
C TRP A 32 -1.70 10.56 0.51
N THR A 33 -0.48 10.78 0.04
CA THR A 33 0.73 10.43 0.80
C THR A 33 0.77 11.10 2.17
N TYR A 34 0.58 12.42 2.26
CA TYR A 34 0.65 13.09 3.57
C TYR A 34 -0.62 12.86 4.39
N LEU A 35 -1.77 12.67 3.75
CA LEU A 35 -3.02 12.37 4.44
C LEU A 35 -2.96 11.01 5.14
N HIS A 36 -2.52 9.96 4.45
CA HIS A 36 -2.31 8.66 5.07
C HIS A 36 -1.18 8.68 6.10
N ALA A 37 -0.13 9.48 5.88
CA ALA A 37 0.94 9.63 6.86
C ALA A 37 0.43 10.21 8.19
N MET A 38 -0.37 11.30 8.15
CA MET A 38 -0.87 11.94 9.37
C MET A 38 -2.07 11.20 9.99
N LYS A 39 -2.71 10.26 9.27
CA LYS A 39 -3.83 9.45 9.74
C LYS A 39 -3.37 8.03 10.09
N ASP A 40 -3.21 7.21 9.08
CA ASP A 40 -3.09 5.76 9.23
C ASP A 40 -1.71 5.34 9.74
N TYR A 41 -0.63 5.79 9.11
CA TYR A 41 0.73 5.42 9.54
C TYR A 41 1.05 5.95 10.93
N THR A 42 0.51 7.11 11.29
CA THR A 42 0.61 7.69 12.63
C THR A 42 -0.14 6.85 13.67
N ASP A 43 -1.40 6.48 13.40
CA ASP A 43 -2.23 5.69 14.31
C ASP A 43 -1.68 4.26 14.47
N MET A 44 -1.28 3.61 13.38
CA MET A 44 -0.68 2.27 13.41
C MET A 44 0.57 2.22 14.30
N ALA A 45 1.46 3.21 14.19
CA ALA A 45 2.61 3.33 15.09
C ALA A 45 2.18 3.56 16.54
N ALA A 46 1.21 4.44 16.78
CA ALA A 46 0.74 4.77 18.13
C ALA A 46 0.11 3.58 18.86
N HIS A 47 -0.64 2.71 18.17
CA HIS A 47 -1.18 1.49 18.75
C HIS A 47 -0.09 0.52 19.22
N MET A 48 0.99 0.38 18.44
CA MET A 48 2.14 -0.44 18.84
C MET A 48 2.93 0.20 19.99
N GLU A 49 3.12 1.52 19.97
CA GLU A 49 3.79 2.27 21.05
C GLU A 49 3.03 2.16 22.38
N ALA A 50 1.70 2.17 22.33
CA ALA A 50 0.84 2.05 23.51
C ALA A 50 0.83 0.64 24.12
N ASN A 51 1.23 -0.39 23.38
CA ASN A 51 1.28 -1.77 23.84
C ASN A 51 2.67 -2.38 23.63
N PRO A 52 3.54 -2.41 24.66
CA PRO A 52 4.91 -2.95 24.54
C PRO A 52 4.99 -4.43 24.12
N ALA A 53 3.93 -5.19 24.31
CA ALA A 53 3.85 -6.59 23.90
C ALA A 53 3.34 -6.77 22.44
N ALA A 54 2.89 -5.69 21.80
CA ALA A 54 2.49 -5.73 20.40
C ALA A 54 3.67 -6.11 19.50
N ARG A 55 3.40 -6.95 18.50
CA ARG A 55 4.33 -7.33 17.43
C ARG A 55 3.62 -7.22 16.09
N ALA A 56 4.32 -6.73 15.07
CA ALA A 56 3.82 -6.74 13.70
C ALA A 56 4.98 -6.71 12.70
N VAL A 57 4.72 -7.14 11.48
CA VAL A 57 5.55 -6.82 10.31
C VAL A 57 4.98 -5.56 9.67
N VAL A 58 5.80 -4.56 9.45
CA VAL A 58 5.41 -3.35 8.70
C VAL A 58 6.27 -3.25 7.46
N ASN A 59 5.61 -3.31 6.34
CA ASN A 59 6.22 -3.26 5.03
C ASN A 59 6.13 -1.84 4.45
N PHE A 60 7.23 -1.33 3.93
CA PHE A 60 7.28 -0.02 3.28
C PHE A 60 7.72 -0.13 1.83
N THR A 61 7.00 0.56 0.95
CA THR A 61 7.51 0.77 -0.40
C THR A 61 8.54 1.91 -0.41
N PRO A 62 9.64 1.78 -1.18
CA PRO A 62 10.67 2.82 -1.23
C PRO A 62 10.16 4.16 -1.75
N VAL A 63 9.25 4.14 -2.72
CA VAL A 63 8.63 5.37 -3.26
C VAL A 63 7.86 6.14 -2.19
N LEU A 64 7.18 5.45 -1.28
CA LEU A 64 6.53 6.07 -0.11
C LEU A 64 7.55 6.72 0.82
N LEU A 65 8.65 6.01 1.15
CA LEU A 65 9.69 6.56 2.03
C LEU A 65 10.29 7.85 1.48
N GLU A 66 10.57 7.91 0.18
CA GLU A 66 11.09 9.10 -0.50
C GLU A 66 10.07 10.24 -0.52
N GLN A 67 8.78 9.95 -0.73
CA GLN A 67 7.73 10.97 -0.68
C GLN A 67 7.55 11.55 0.73
N LEU A 68 7.59 10.71 1.78
CA LEU A 68 7.51 11.18 3.18
C LEU A 68 8.66 12.15 3.51
N GLU A 69 9.88 11.83 3.09
CA GLU A 69 11.05 12.71 3.25
C GLU A 69 10.88 14.02 2.46
N GLU A 70 10.48 13.95 1.20
CA GLU A 70 10.29 15.14 0.37
C GLU A 70 9.19 16.04 0.94
N ILE A 71 8.02 15.51 1.27
CA ILE A 71 6.88 16.30 1.76
C ILE A 71 7.23 16.99 3.09
N SER A 72 7.82 16.25 4.04
CA SER A 72 8.22 16.82 5.33
C SER A 72 9.25 17.94 5.16
N ARG A 73 10.23 17.76 4.29
CA ARG A 73 11.23 18.78 3.95
C ARG A 73 10.58 20.01 3.30
N ARG A 74 9.64 19.83 2.35
CA ARG A 74 8.92 20.94 1.68
C ARG A 74 8.08 21.74 2.66
N ILE A 75 7.40 21.10 3.60
CA ILE A 75 6.63 21.78 4.66
C ILE A 75 7.59 22.59 5.55
N ALA A 76 8.70 21.99 5.97
CA ALA A 76 9.69 22.68 6.80
C ALA A 76 10.34 23.89 6.07
N GLU A 77 10.63 23.77 4.78
CA GLU A 77 11.12 24.86 3.94
C GLU A 77 10.08 26.00 3.84
N HIS A 78 8.80 25.66 3.57
CA HIS A 78 7.71 26.62 3.54
C HIS A 78 7.58 27.39 4.85
N LEU A 79 7.54 26.68 5.97
CA LEU A 79 7.40 27.29 7.31
C LEU A 79 8.57 28.23 7.66
N ARG A 80 9.77 27.95 7.17
CA ARG A 80 10.98 28.74 7.44
C ARG A 80 11.15 29.93 6.49
N SER A 81 10.91 29.75 5.20
CA SER A 81 11.28 30.71 4.14
C SER A 81 10.13 31.16 3.24
N GLY A 82 8.91 30.62 3.43
CA GLY A 82 7.79 30.93 2.54
C GLY A 82 7.88 30.29 1.15
N THR A 83 8.76 29.31 0.94
CA THR A 83 8.83 28.61 -0.35
C THR A 83 7.47 27.97 -0.66
N PRO A 84 6.86 28.16 -1.86
CA PRO A 84 5.54 27.63 -2.16
C PRO A 84 5.42 26.12 -1.98
N LEU A 85 4.31 25.67 -1.43
CA LEU A 85 4.00 24.25 -1.29
C LEU A 85 3.55 23.65 -2.63
N PRO A 86 4.02 22.44 -2.99
CA PRO A 86 3.65 21.82 -4.26
C PRO A 86 2.23 21.20 -4.25
N ASP A 87 1.65 20.96 -3.07
CA ASP A 87 0.28 20.46 -2.92
C ASP A 87 -0.70 21.64 -2.77
N PRO A 88 -1.71 21.78 -3.66
CA PRO A 88 -2.60 22.93 -3.65
C PRO A 88 -3.55 22.95 -2.45
N VAL A 89 -3.94 21.79 -1.90
CA VAL A 89 -4.83 21.73 -0.73
C VAL A 89 -4.07 22.04 0.55
N LEU A 90 -2.85 21.51 0.66
CA LEU A 90 -1.96 21.82 1.77
C LEU A 90 -1.55 23.30 1.78
N ALA A 91 -1.39 23.92 0.60
CA ALA A 91 -1.07 25.34 0.45
C ALA A 91 -2.16 26.26 1.01
N LEU A 92 -3.44 25.82 1.08
CA LEU A 92 -4.51 26.59 1.72
C LEU A 92 -4.32 26.80 3.23
N LEU A 93 -3.45 26.02 3.86
CA LEU A 93 -3.04 26.24 5.25
C LEU A 93 -1.91 27.30 5.38
N GLY A 94 -1.28 27.65 4.28
CA GLY A 94 -0.25 28.67 4.20
C GLY A 94 -0.78 30.10 4.13
N PRO A 95 0.11 31.09 3.95
CA PRO A 95 -0.24 32.49 3.83
C PRO A 95 -0.67 32.90 2.42
N GLU A 96 -0.53 32.00 1.43
CA GLU A 96 -0.84 32.30 0.03
C GLU A 96 -2.33 32.62 -0.13
N PRO A 97 -2.69 33.60 -0.99
CA PRO A 97 -4.10 33.90 -1.26
C PRO A 97 -4.76 32.72 -1.97
N VAL A 98 -6.05 32.55 -1.70
CA VAL A 98 -6.89 31.62 -2.46
C VAL A 98 -6.91 32.07 -3.94
N PRO A 99 -6.76 31.16 -4.92
CA PRO A 99 -6.83 31.52 -6.33
C PRO A 99 -8.08 32.33 -6.67
N ALA A 100 -7.93 33.34 -7.54
CA ALA A 100 -9.05 34.16 -7.98
C ALA A 100 -9.88 33.47 -9.07
N GLU A 101 -9.26 32.56 -9.85
CA GLU A 101 -9.92 31.89 -10.97
C GLU A 101 -11.00 30.92 -10.48
N PRO A 102 -12.27 31.06 -10.94
CA PRO A 102 -13.39 30.23 -10.47
C PRO A 102 -13.17 28.72 -10.64
N ALA A 103 -12.54 28.30 -11.73
CA ALA A 103 -12.25 26.89 -11.98
C ALA A 103 -11.29 26.31 -10.94
N GLU A 104 -10.22 27.03 -10.58
CA GLU A 104 -9.27 26.60 -9.56
C GLU A 104 -9.91 26.57 -8.17
N ARG A 105 -10.76 27.55 -7.84
CA ARG A 105 -11.52 27.56 -6.57
C ARG A 105 -12.45 26.37 -6.46
N LEU A 106 -13.14 26.00 -7.55
CA LEU A 106 -14.01 24.84 -7.60
C LEU A 106 -13.24 23.53 -7.43
N GLU A 107 -12.07 23.42 -8.03
CA GLU A 107 -11.17 22.25 -7.84
C GLU A 107 -10.75 22.11 -6.37
N LEU A 108 -10.38 23.20 -5.71
CA LEU A 108 -9.99 23.20 -4.29
C LEU A 108 -11.17 22.81 -3.39
N LEU A 109 -12.39 23.35 -3.63
CA LEU A 109 -13.58 22.92 -2.88
C LEU A 109 -13.83 21.42 -3.05
N ARG A 110 -13.80 20.91 -4.28
CA ARG A 110 -13.99 19.48 -4.57
C ARG A 110 -12.92 18.61 -3.94
N ALA A 111 -11.66 19.07 -3.95
CA ALA A 111 -10.55 18.36 -3.32
C ALA A 111 -10.75 18.22 -1.80
N CYS A 112 -11.23 19.27 -1.13
CA CYS A 112 -11.53 19.25 0.29
C CYS A 112 -12.79 18.42 0.68
N LEU A 113 -13.50 17.85 -0.28
CA LEU A 113 -14.62 16.92 -0.07
C LEU A 113 -14.22 15.46 -0.30
N LYS A 114 -12.98 15.19 -0.70
CA LYS A 114 -12.46 13.82 -0.91
C LYS A 114 -12.13 13.17 0.44
N ALA A 115 -13.16 12.77 1.17
CA ALA A 115 -13.07 12.05 2.43
C ALA A 115 -14.28 11.11 2.55
N GLN A 116 -14.13 10.03 3.30
CA GLN A 116 -15.22 9.09 3.51
C GLN A 116 -16.40 9.81 4.23
N ARG A 117 -17.55 9.89 3.54
CA ARG A 117 -18.63 10.78 3.96
C ARG A 117 -19.12 10.50 5.36
N LYS A 118 -19.49 9.24 5.65
CA LYS A 118 -20.10 8.86 6.93
C LYS A 118 -19.15 8.99 8.11
N GLN A 119 -17.90 8.51 7.95
CA GLN A 119 -16.95 8.42 9.06
C GLN A 119 -16.11 9.68 9.25
N MET A 120 -15.97 10.51 8.21
CA MET A 120 -15.07 11.66 8.24
C MET A 120 -15.79 13.00 8.08
N ILE A 121 -16.82 13.12 7.22
CA ILE A 121 -17.54 14.37 7.01
C ILE A 121 -18.72 14.48 7.99
N GLU A 122 -19.63 13.51 7.98
CA GLU A 122 -20.87 13.55 8.79
C GLU A 122 -20.60 13.42 10.29
N ARG A 123 -19.46 12.90 10.66
CA ARG A 123 -19.00 12.83 12.04
C ARG A 123 -18.84 14.20 12.70
N PHE A 124 -18.53 15.24 11.92
CA PHE A 124 -18.24 16.58 12.42
C PHE A 124 -19.27 17.59 11.88
N GLY A 125 -20.20 18.05 12.74
CA GLY A 125 -21.27 18.98 12.35
C GLY A 125 -20.78 20.21 11.57
N PRO A 126 -19.75 20.96 12.04
CA PRO A 126 -19.22 22.09 11.29
C PRO A 126 -18.64 21.73 9.92
N TYR A 127 -18.02 20.55 9.78
CA TYR A 127 -17.51 20.09 8.48
C TYR A 127 -18.66 19.72 7.54
N LEU A 128 -19.69 19.04 8.04
CA LEU A 128 -20.89 18.71 7.25
C LEU A 128 -21.61 19.96 6.74
N GLU A 129 -21.75 21.01 7.57
CA GLU A 129 -22.32 22.29 7.15
C GLU A 129 -21.52 22.94 6.02
N LEU A 130 -20.18 23.01 6.16
CA LEU A 130 -19.28 23.57 5.14
C LEU A 130 -19.29 22.71 3.85
N ALA A 131 -19.29 21.39 3.99
CA ALA A 131 -19.34 20.47 2.85
C ALA A 131 -20.67 20.63 2.07
N THR A 132 -21.81 20.73 2.75
CA THR A 132 -23.11 20.96 2.13
C THR A 132 -23.15 22.31 1.38
N LEU A 133 -22.55 23.35 1.96
CA LEU A 133 -22.44 24.65 1.31
C LEU A 133 -21.53 24.56 0.07
N ALA A 134 -20.39 23.89 0.17
CA ALA A 134 -19.46 23.68 -0.95
C ALA A 134 -20.12 22.88 -2.11
N GLU A 135 -20.92 21.86 -1.80
CA GLU A 135 -21.71 21.09 -2.78
C GLU A 135 -22.75 21.99 -3.48
N THR A 136 -23.38 22.90 -2.76
CA THR A 136 -24.33 23.89 -3.32
C THR A 136 -23.65 24.87 -4.27
N LEU A 137 -22.40 25.25 -3.97
CA LEU A 137 -21.55 26.11 -4.81
C LEU A 137 -20.82 25.34 -5.95
N GLY A 138 -21.24 24.12 -6.24
CA GLY A 138 -20.54 23.14 -7.06
C GLY A 138 -20.39 23.45 -8.57
N THR A 139 -20.59 24.70 -9.04
CA THR A 139 -20.31 25.16 -10.42
C THR A 139 -19.37 26.36 -10.42
N ALA A 140 -18.66 26.59 -11.55
CA ALA A 140 -17.72 27.71 -11.69
C ALA A 140 -18.41 29.09 -11.50
N GLU A 141 -19.66 29.25 -11.92
CA GLU A 141 -20.39 30.49 -11.71
C GLU A 141 -20.71 30.73 -10.24
N ARG A 142 -21.15 29.68 -9.52
CA ARG A 142 -21.56 29.79 -8.12
C ARG A 142 -20.39 29.92 -7.18
N VAL A 143 -19.26 29.27 -7.47
CA VAL A 143 -18.06 29.33 -6.61
C VAL A 143 -17.48 30.75 -6.50
N SER A 144 -17.78 31.64 -7.45
CA SER A 144 -17.39 33.06 -7.36
C SER A 144 -18.01 33.78 -6.13
N TYR A 145 -19.11 33.27 -5.57
CA TYR A 145 -19.70 33.77 -4.33
C TYR A 145 -19.07 33.16 -3.07
N ALA A 146 -18.19 32.15 -3.19
CA ALA A 146 -17.49 31.62 -2.04
C ALA A 146 -16.46 32.64 -1.52
N SER A 147 -16.52 32.97 -0.22
CA SER A 147 -15.46 33.77 0.40
C SER A 147 -14.16 32.93 0.55
N ASP A 148 -13.02 33.60 0.64
CA ASP A 148 -11.75 32.94 0.94
C ASP A 148 -11.78 32.25 2.31
N GLN A 149 -12.49 32.86 3.29
CA GLN A 149 -12.67 32.26 4.61
C GLN A 149 -13.41 30.92 4.54
N LEU A 150 -14.42 30.77 3.68
CA LEU A 150 -15.12 29.50 3.49
C LEU A 150 -14.16 28.41 3.00
N ILE A 151 -13.31 28.75 2.01
CA ILE A 151 -12.34 27.79 1.45
C ILE A 151 -11.28 27.42 2.49
N HIS A 152 -10.79 28.39 3.26
CA HIS A 152 -9.85 28.12 4.35
C HIS A 152 -10.47 27.26 5.47
N ASP A 153 -11.71 27.56 5.89
CA ASP A 153 -12.40 26.78 6.92
C ASP A 153 -12.64 25.34 6.45
N LEU A 154 -13.03 25.17 5.19
CA LEU A 154 -13.21 23.85 4.58
C LEU A 154 -11.89 23.08 4.53
N ALA A 155 -10.78 23.74 4.14
CA ALA A 155 -9.46 23.13 4.12
C ALA A 155 -8.98 22.72 5.52
N VAL A 156 -9.21 23.55 6.55
CA VAL A 156 -8.88 23.18 7.93
C VAL A 156 -9.68 21.96 8.37
N TRP A 157 -10.99 21.92 8.11
CA TRP A 157 -11.82 20.77 8.47
C TRP A 157 -11.43 19.50 7.70
N TYR A 158 -11.09 19.63 6.42
CA TYR A 158 -10.55 18.51 5.65
C TYR A 158 -9.33 17.88 6.34
N HIS A 159 -8.34 18.69 6.70
CA HIS A 159 -7.15 18.20 7.39
C HIS A 159 -7.46 17.69 8.81
N LEU A 160 -8.33 18.37 9.57
CA LEU A 160 -8.77 17.86 10.87
C LEU A 160 -9.46 16.51 10.76
N ALA A 161 -10.29 16.28 9.75
CA ALA A 161 -10.96 15.00 9.52
C ALA A 161 -9.97 13.88 9.15
N TRP A 162 -8.89 14.23 8.47
CA TRP A 162 -7.81 13.31 8.08
C TRP A 162 -6.75 13.09 9.17
N LEU A 163 -6.80 13.75 10.32
CA LEU A 163 -5.88 13.42 11.42
C LEU A 163 -6.17 12.02 12.00
N GLY A 164 -5.11 11.32 12.41
CA GLY A 164 -5.22 10.09 13.16
C GLY A 164 -6.05 10.27 14.44
N GLU A 165 -6.80 9.25 14.81
CA GLU A 165 -7.63 9.29 16.02
C GLU A 165 -6.79 9.43 17.29
N THR A 166 -5.60 8.85 17.33
CA THR A 166 -4.67 8.98 18.45
C THR A 166 -4.20 10.42 18.63
N VAL A 167 -3.92 11.15 17.53
CA VAL A 167 -3.58 12.58 17.55
C VAL A 167 -4.77 13.40 18.03
N ARG A 168 -5.94 13.15 17.47
CA ARG A 168 -7.18 13.86 17.83
C ARG A 168 -7.51 13.77 19.32
N ARG A 169 -7.20 12.64 19.96
CA ARG A 169 -7.46 12.40 21.38
C ARG A 169 -6.43 13.00 22.31
N SER A 170 -5.21 13.22 21.84
CA SER A 170 -4.07 13.63 22.69
C SER A 170 -3.63 15.07 22.48
N ASP A 171 -3.91 15.67 21.31
CA ASP A 171 -3.43 16.99 20.96
C ASP A 171 -4.43 18.10 21.36
N THR A 172 -3.99 19.00 22.24
CA THR A 172 -4.81 20.09 22.77
C THR A 172 -5.16 21.11 21.68
N PHE A 173 -4.24 21.42 20.77
CA PHE A 173 -4.48 22.37 19.69
C PHE A 173 -5.55 21.85 18.72
N VAL A 174 -5.52 20.57 18.37
CA VAL A 174 -6.57 19.92 17.56
C VAL A 174 -7.93 20.00 18.26
N SER A 175 -7.98 19.81 19.58
CA SER A 175 -9.21 19.96 20.37
C SER A 175 -9.75 21.40 20.31
N ILE A 176 -8.89 22.41 20.44
CA ILE A 176 -9.25 23.83 20.32
C ILE A 176 -9.85 24.12 18.95
N LEU A 177 -9.20 23.73 17.86
CA LEU A 177 -9.72 23.94 16.51
C LEU A 177 -11.08 23.25 16.29
N THR A 178 -11.21 22.02 16.76
CA THR A 178 -12.45 21.24 16.65
C THR A 178 -13.60 21.94 17.38
N GLN A 179 -13.36 22.50 18.57
CA GLN A 179 -14.38 23.23 19.36
C GLN A 179 -14.71 24.58 18.73
N GLN A 180 -13.72 25.28 18.16
CA GLN A 180 -13.92 26.57 17.48
C GLN A 180 -14.85 26.43 16.26
N GLY A 181 -14.67 25.42 15.46
CA GLY A 181 -15.55 25.01 14.35
C GLY A 181 -15.46 25.83 13.07
N ARG A 182 -15.10 27.12 13.10
CA ARG A 182 -15.02 28.02 11.92
C ARG A 182 -14.22 29.29 12.21
N ALA A 183 -14.03 30.12 11.18
CA ALA A 183 -13.28 31.37 11.22
C ALA A 183 -11.83 31.19 11.68
N PHE A 184 -11.16 30.16 11.14
CA PHE A 184 -9.78 29.85 11.47
C PHE A 184 -8.83 30.93 10.96
N THR A 185 -8.00 31.44 11.85
CA THR A 185 -7.02 32.49 11.54
C THR A 185 -5.82 31.94 10.74
N ALA A 186 -5.09 32.81 10.06
CA ALA A 186 -3.84 32.45 9.38
C ALA A 186 -2.80 31.82 10.33
N ALA A 187 -2.74 32.31 11.59
CA ALA A 187 -1.85 31.73 12.60
C ALA A 187 -2.23 30.28 12.95
N GLN A 188 -3.51 30.01 13.13
CA GLN A 188 -4.01 28.66 13.40
C GLN A 188 -3.79 27.71 12.22
N ARG A 189 -4.02 28.17 10.99
CA ARG A 189 -3.73 27.37 9.79
C ARG A 189 -2.24 27.01 9.70
N ARG A 190 -1.35 28.00 9.94
CA ARG A 190 0.10 27.78 9.95
C ARG A 190 0.52 26.78 11.04
N GLU A 191 -0.08 26.83 12.23
CA GLU A 191 0.18 25.89 13.31
C GLU A 191 -0.29 24.47 12.96
N LEU A 192 -1.47 24.33 12.31
CA LEU A 192 -1.95 23.05 11.79
C LEU A 192 -1.00 22.49 10.71
N LEU A 193 -0.51 23.33 9.80
CA LEU A 193 0.50 22.94 8.80
C LEU A 193 1.80 22.45 9.49
N SER A 194 2.23 23.11 10.56
CA SER A 194 3.38 22.69 11.35
C SER A 194 3.16 21.33 12.01
N LEU A 195 1.97 21.10 12.58
CA LEU A 195 1.59 19.80 13.15
C LEU A 195 1.64 18.70 12.08
N ILE A 196 1.04 18.94 10.91
CA ILE A 196 1.06 17.98 9.78
C ILE A 196 2.52 17.66 9.38
N GLY A 197 3.35 18.70 9.21
CA GLY A 197 4.77 18.51 8.88
C GLY A 197 5.51 17.65 9.90
N ASN A 198 5.28 17.87 11.19
CA ASN A 198 5.86 17.10 12.27
C ASN A 198 5.38 15.63 12.28
N LEU A 199 4.09 15.39 12.02
CA LEU A 199 3.53 14.04 11.93
C LEU A 199 4.19 13.28 10.78
N VAL A 200 4.25 13.86 9.57
CA VAL A 200 4.88 13.24 8.40
C VAL A 200 6.36 12.94 8.66
N ALA A 201 7.11 13.91 9.21
CA ALA A 201 8.52 13.75 9.55
C ALA A 201 8.77 12.66 10.61
N SER A 202 7.77 12.40 11.47
CA SER A 202 7.90 11.43 12.56
C SER A 202 7.77 9.96 12.13
N ILE A 203 7.20 9.67 10.96
CA ILE A 203 6.84 8.29 10.55
C ILE A 203 8.07 7.37 10.55
N VAL A 204 9.07 7.66 9.74
CA VAL A 204 10.27 6.81 9.64
C VAL A 204 10.99 6.67 10.98
N PRO A 205 11.25 7.75 11.76
CA PRO A 205 11.85 7.64 13.09
C PRO A 205 11.05 6.79 14.10
N ARG A 206 9.72 6.87 14.08
CA ARG A 206 8.86 6.08 14.99
C ARG A 206 8.97 4.58 14.69
N TYR A 207 8.84 4.19 13.42
CA TYR A 207 8.95 2.79 13.02
C TYR A 207 10.37 2.24 13.23
N ARG A 208 11.42 3.05 13.05
CA ARG A 208 12.78 2.68 13.42
C ARG A 208 12.88 2.35 14.91
N LYS A 209 12.36 3.21 15.79
CA LYS A 209 12.36 2.98 17.25
C LYS A 209 11.55 1.74 17.64
N LEU A 210 10.38 1.52 17.03
CA LEU A 210 9.59 0.31 17.24
C LEU A 210 10.37 -0.95 16.85
N SER A 211 11.12 -0.88 15.75
CA SER A 211 11.97 -1.99 15.32
C SER A 211 13.18 -2.22 16.25
N GLU A 212 13.82 -1.17 16.74
CA GLU A 212 14.91 -1.26 17.72
C GLU A 212 14.45 -1.88 19.05
N ARG A 213 13.17 -1.68 19.42
CA ARG A 213 12.53 -2.31 20.59
C ARG A 213 12.08 -3.75 20.36
N GLY A 214 12.24 -4.27 19.14
CA GLY A 214 11.75 -5.59 18.76
C GLY A 214 10.22 -5.69 18.62
N GLN A 215 9.49 -4.57 18.60
CA GLN A 215 8.04 -4.55 18.41
C GLN A 215 7.63 -4.64 16.94
N CYS A 216 8.49 -4.20 16.04
CA CYS A 216 8.20 -4.14 14.62
C CYS A 216 9.33 -4.79 13.80
N GLU A 217 8.99 -5.77 12.98
CA GLU A 217 9.82 -6.16 11.86
C GLU A 217 9.54 -5.23 10.68
N LEU A 218 10.58 -4.57 10.17
CA LEU A 218 10.48 -3.76 8.97
C LEU A 218 10.87 -4.61 7.75
N SER A 219 10.03 -4.60 6.73
CA SER A 219 10.24 -5.28 5.45
C SER A 219 10.03 -4.32 4.27
N VAL A 220 10.34 -4.77 3.06
CA VAL A 220 10.34 -3.91 1.88
C VAL A 220 9.58 -4.55 0.72
N THR A 221 9.06 -3.71 -0.17
CA THR A 221 8.56 -4.08 -1.51
C THR A 221 9.58 -3.62 -2.57
N PRO A 222 9.71 -4.27 -3.72
CA PRO A 222 10.56 -3.79 -4.81
C PRO A 222 10.25 -2.34 -5.19
N TYR A 223 11.30 -1.54 -5.46
CA TYR A 223 11.18 -0.12 -5.77
C TYR A 223 10.17 0.14 -6.90
N GLY A 224 9.35 1.17 -6.75
CA GLY A 224 8.33 1.49 -7.75
C GLY A 224 7.11 0.58 -7.74
N HIS A 225 7.04 -0.43 -6.86
CA HIS A 225 5.89 -1.32 -6.73
C HIS A 225 5.48 -2.06 -8.03
N PRO A 226 6.44 -2.66 -8.79
CA PRO A 226 6.13 -3.32 -10.05
C PRO A 226 5.57 -4.72 -9.85
N ILE A 227 4.73 -5.20 -10.79
CA ILE A 227 4.36 -6.62 -10.86
C ILE A 227 5.52 -7.40 -11.48
N ILE A 228 6.46 -7.84 -10.64
CA ILE A 228 7.70 -8.53 -11.07
C ILE A 228 7.41 -9.71 -12.01
N PRO A 229 6.39 -10.58 -11.77
CA PRO A 229 6.07 -11.63 -12.71
C PRO A 229 5.87 -11.15 -14.15
N LEU A 230 5.19 -10.02 -14.34
CA LEU A 230 4.92 -9.44 -15.66
C LEU A 230 6.14 -8.75 -16.26
N LEU A 231 7.01 -8.15 -15.45
CA LEU A 231 8.29 -7.66 -15.97
C LEU A 231 9.17 -8.80 -16.49
N LEU A 232 9.17 -9.95 -15.81
CA LEU A 232 9.97 -11.12 -16.18
C LEU A 232 9.41 -11.84 -17.42
N ASP A 233 8.08 -12.03 -17.47
CA ASP A 233 7.42 -12.77 -18.55
C ASP A 233 5.92 -12.46 -18.58
N PHE A 234 5.42 -11.90 -19.69
CA PHE A 234 3.99 -11.65 -19.90
C PHE A 234 3.15 -12.94 -19.90
N GLN A 235 3.74 -14.09 -20.28
CA GLN A 235 3.05 -15.36 -20.22
C GLN A 235 2.66 -15.78 -18.81
N SER A 236 3.31 -15.22 -17.77
CA SER A 236 2.92 -15.42 -16.37
C SER A 236 1.44 -15.07 -16.11
N ALA A 237 0.87 -14.13 -16.88
CA ALA A 237 -0.55 -13.79 -16.77
C ALA A 237 -1.48 -14.96 -17.13
N ARG A 238 -1.00 -15.91 -17.95
CA ARG A 238 -1.74 -17.09 -18.39
C ARG A 238 -1.66 -18.29 -17.45
N ASP A 239 -0.82 -18.22 -16.43
CA ASP A 239 -0.72 -19.31 -15.47
C ASP A 239 -2.07 -19.58 -14.77
N ALA A 240 -2.73 -18.54 -14.29
CA ALA A 240 -4.04 -18.65 -13.64
C ALA A 240 -5.21 -18.48 -14.62
N VAL A 241 -5.00 -17.74 -15.73
CA VAL A 241 -6.03 -17.45 -16.74
C VAL A 241 -5.51 -17.80 -18.15
N PRO A 242 -5.63 -19.07 -18.60
CA PRO A 242 -4.94 -19.58 -19.80
C PRO A 242 -5.17 -18.80 -21.09
N ASN A 243 -6.34 -18.18 -21.26
CA ASN A 243 -6.72 -17.44 -22.45
C ASN A 243 -6.61 -15.91 -22.28
N MET A 244 -5.82 -15.43 -21.30
CA MET A 244 -5.64 -14.00 -21.06
C MET A 244 -5.11 -13.31 -22.33
N PRO A 245 -5.78 -12.23 -22.81
CA PRO A 245 -5.22 -11.37 -23.85
C PRO A 245 -3.92 -10.72 -23.37
N LEU A 246 -2.89 -10.70 -24.19
CA LEU A 246 -1.60 -10.08 -23.87
C LEU A 246 -1.39 -8.81 -24.69
N PRO A 247 -0.44 -7.93 -24.31
CA PRO A 247 0.04 -6.82 -25.11
C PRO A 247 0.51 -7.26 -26.51
N GLN A 248 0.68 -6.31 -27.42
CA GLN A 248 1.23 -6.57 -28.76
C GLN A 248 2.72 -6.92 -28.70
N HIS A 249 3.47 -6.29 -27.78
CA HIS A 249 4.84 -6.69 -27.46
C HIS A 249 4.85 -8.09 -26.80
N PRO A 250 5.73 -9.00 -27.26
CA PRO A 250 5.76 -10.38 -26.76
C PRO A 250 6.27 -10.48 -25.32
N SER A 251 7.06 -9.52 -24.87
CA SER A 251 7.64 -9.45 -23.53
C SER A 251 8.06 -8.03 -23.18
N TYR A 252 8.26 -7.74 -21.89
CA TYR A 252 8.84 -6.47 -21.46
C TYR A 252 10.36 -6.46 -21.77
N PRO A 253 10.88 -5.45 -22.52
CA PRO A 253 12.29 -5.43 -22.91
C PRO A 253 13.22 -5.31 -21.70
N GLY A 254 14.20 -6.23 -21.57
CA GLY A 254 15.14 -6.22 -20.44
C GLY A 254 14.50 -6.41 -19.08
N GLY A 255 13.38 -7.15 -19.00
CA GLY A 255 12.59 -7.26 -17.77
C GLY A 255 13.35 -7.87 -16.59
N ALA A 256 14.26 -8.82 -16.84
CA ALA A 256 15.07 -9.42 -15.77
C ALA A 256 16.02 -8.41 -15.12
N GLU A 257 16.68 -7.58 -15.92
CA GLU A 257 17.57 -6.50 -15.44
C GLU A 257 16.79 -5.45 -14.69
N ARG A 258 15.57 -5.10 -15.16
CA ARG A 258 14.69 -4.15 -14.47
C ARG A 258 14.20 -4.71 -13.13
N ALA A 259 13.75 -5.95 -13.10
CA ALA A 259 13.36 -6.63 -11.87
C ALA A 259 14.51 -6.64 -10.84
N GLN A 260 15.74 -6.96 -11.26
CA GLN A 260 16.92 -6.88 -10.41
C GLN A 260 17.20 -5.45 -9.92
N TRP A 261 17.03 -4.45 -10.78
CA TRP A 261 17.21 -3.05 -10.41
C TRP A 261 16.22 -2.66 -9.32
N HIS A 262 14.94 -2.97 -9.46
CA HIS A 262 13.90 -2.69 -8.46
C HIS A 262 14.22 -3.31 -7.10
N VAL A 263 14.69 -4.55 -7.09
CA VAL A 263 15.08 -5.24 -5.85
C VAL A 263 16.31 -4.59 -5.20
N ARG A 264 17.38 -4.31 -5.96
CA ARG A 264 18.58 -3.65 -5.41
C ARG A 264 18.28 -2.24 -4.88
N GLU A 265 17.52 -1.47 -5.65
CA GLU A 265 17.18 -0.09 -5.27
C GLU A 265 16.26 -0.06 -4.04
N SER A 266 15.35 -1.03 -3.91
CA SER A 266 14.52 -1.13 -2.70
C SER A 266 15.37 -1.37 -1.44
N MET A 267 16.34 -2.27 -1.50
CA MET A 267 17.25 -2.53 -0.38
C MET A 267 18.08 -1.29 -0.04
N ARG A 268 18.56 -0.56 -1.06
CA ARG A 268 19.35 0.68 -0.86
C ARG A 268 18.55 1.76 -0.16
N VAL A 269 17.33 2.06 -0.64
CA VAL A 269 16.44 3.09 -0.03
C VAL A 269 16.01 2.68 1.37
N PHE A 270 15.65 1.41 1.55
CA PHE A 270 15.30 0.88 2.87
C PHE A 270 16.44 1.03 3.89
N LYS A 271 17.67 0.67 3.49
CA LYS A 271 18.85 0.82 4.34
C LYS A 271 19.14 2.28 4.67
N GLN A 272 18.95 3.18 3.72
CA GLN A 272 19.08 4.63 3.95
C GLN A 272 18.04 5.11 4.98
N ALA A 273 16.78 4.68 4.87
CA ALA A 273 15.70 5.08 5.75
C ALA A 273 15.82 4.49 7.16
N PHE A 274 16.14 3.19 7.29
CA PHE A 274 16.08 2.45 8.56
C PHE A 274 17.43 2.04 9.14
N GLY A 275 18.54 2.24 8.42
CA GLY A 275 19.90 1.94 8.89
C GLY A 275 20.26 0.46 8.93
N LYS A 276 19.43 -0.42 8.36
CA LYS A 276 19.63 -1.89 8.34
C LYS A 276 19.10 -2.49 7.04
N GLU A 277 19.53 -3.70 6.71
CA GLU A 277 18.98 -4.46 5.60
C GLU A 277 17.60 -5.04 5.94
N PRO A 278 16.67 -5.15 4.97
CA PRO A 278 15.38 -5.80 5.20
C PRO A 278 15.56 -7.33 5.32
N GLY A 279 14.89 -7.96 6.28
CA GLY A 279 14.89 -9.42 6.42
C GLY A 279 13.97 -10.12 5.42
N GLY A 280 12.88 -9.47 5.05
CA GLY A 280 11.85 -10.03 4.20
C GLY A 280 11.32 -9.07 3.14
N CYS A 281 10.61 -9.65 2.17
CA CYS A 281 9.99 -8.94 1.07
C CYS A 281 8.49 -9.29 0.98
N TRP A 282 7.63 -8.28 0.97
CA TRP A 282 6.29 -8.39 0.45
C TRP A 282 6.33 -7.90 -1.01
N PRO A 283 6.26 -8.80 -2.02
CA PRO A 283 6.19 -8.37 -3.41
C PRO A 283 4.99 -7.45 -3.64
N ALA A 284 5.10 -6.55 -4.61
CA ALA A 284 3.99 -5.69 -4.99
C ALA A 284 2.72 -6.53 -5.22
N GLU A 285 1.62 -6.19 -4.55
CA GLU A 285 0.33 -6.91 -4.62
C GLU A 285 0.42 -8.40 -4.22
N GLY A 286 1.44 -8.79 -3.46
CA GLY A 286 1.72 -10.19 -3.22
C GLY A 286 1.98 -10.99 -4.51
N ALA A 287 2.32 -10.33 -5.60
CA ALA A 287 2.47 -10.96 -6.90
C ALA A 287 3.78 -11.77 -7.01
N ILE A 288 3.66 -13.07 -7.21
CA ILE A 288 4.78 -13.97 -7.37
C ILE A 288 4.72 -14.78 -8.67
N SER A 289 5.87 -15.25 -9.09
CA SER A 289 6.10 -16.35 -10.02
C SER A 289 7.34 -17.10 -9.56
N ARG A 290 7.67 -18.24 -10.15
CA ARG A 290 8.92 -18.95 -9.83
C ARG A 290 10.14 -18.03 -10.00
N GLY A 291 10.21 -17.28 -11.12
CA GLY A 291 11.30 -16.34 -11.38
C GLY A 291 11.37 -15.21 -10.35
N THR A 292 10.23 -14.74 -9.85
CA THR A 292 10.19 -13.75 -8.75
C THR A 292 10.80 -14.30 -7.47
N LEU A 293 10.38 -15.50 -7.04
CA LEU A 293 10.89 -16.11 -5.81
C LEU A 293 12.40 -16.40 -5.91
N GLU A 294 12.87 -16.92 -7.05
CA GLU A 294 14.30 -17.13 -7.28
C GLU A 294 15.11 -15.82 -7.30
N LEU A 295 14.53 -14.73 -7.79
CA LEU A 295 15.15 -13.40 -7.76
C LEU A 295 15.32 -12.90 -6.33
N LEU A 296 14.27 -13.01 -5.51
CA LEU A 296 14.28 -12.57 -4.11
C LEU A 296 15.21 -13.43 -3.24
N ASP A 297 15.25 -14.74 -3.45
CA ASP A 297 16.17 -15.66 -2.77
C ASP A 297 17.64 -15.32 -3.08
N ARG A 298 17.96 -15.09 -4.36
CA ARG A 298 19.31 -14.64 -4.78
C ARG A 298 19.69 -13.27 -4.20
N ALA A 299 18.72 -12.40 -3.94
CA ALA A 299 18.96 -11.11 -3.29
C ALA A 299 19.22 -11.24 -1.78
N GLY A 300 18.98 -12.41 -1.19
CA GLY A 300 19.29 -12.73 0.21
C GLY A 300 18.15 -12.48 1.20
N PHE A 301 16.93 -12.29 0.72
CA PHE A 301 15.76 -12.23 1.61
C PHE A 301 15.58 -13.56 2.34
N LYS A 302 15.13 -13.49 3.59
CA LYS A 302 14.87 -14.66 4.44
C LYS A 302 13.47 -15.21 4.23
N TRP A 303 12.54 -14.35 3.89
CA TRP A 303 11.16 -14.71 3.61
C TRP A 303 10.55 -13.80 2.54
N ALA A 304 9.58 -14.36 1.83
CA ALA A 304 8.59 -13.62 1.06
C ALA A 304 7.18 -14.11 1.41
N ALA A 305 6.16 -13.37 1.00
CA ALA A 305 4.79 -13.79 1.25
C ALA A 305 3.85 -13.39 0.10
N THR A 306 2.78 -14.19 -0.07
CA THR A 306 1.71 -13.98 -1.05
C THR A 306 0.37 -14.46 -0.47
N SER A 307 -0.65 -14.72 -1.31
CA SER A 307 -1.98 -15.13 -0.88
C SER A 307 -2.19 -16.65 -0.90
N ALA A 308 -3.14 -17.11 -0.07
CA ALA A 308 -3.58 -18.51 -0.06
C ALA A 308 -4.08 -18.96 -1.44
N ASN A 309 -4.77 -18.10 -2.19
CA ASN A 309 -5.28 -18.41 -3.53
C ASN A 309 -4.16 -18.82 -4.50
N VAL A 310 -3.01 -18.16 -4.44
CA VAL A 310 -1.84 -18.49 -5.28
C VAL A 310 -1.32 -19.88 -4.92
N LEU A 311 -1.22 -20.21 -3.64
CA LEU A 311 -0.81 -21.54 -3.18
C LEU A 311 -1.84 -22.61 -3.59
N GLN A 312 -3.12 -22.36 -3.38
CA GLN A 312 -4.18 -23.29 -3.76
C GLN A 312 -4.14 -23.62 -5.25
N GLY A 313 -3.94 -22.61 -6.11
CA GLY A 313 -3.76 -22.80 -7.54
C GLY A 313 -2.52 -23.64 -7.89
N ALA A 314 -1.40 -23.45 -7.19
CA ALA A 314 -0.21 -24.24 -7.35
C ALA A 314 -0.41 -25.70 -6.89
N LEU A 315 -0.98 -25.91 -5.71
CA LEU A 315 -1.27 -27.24 -5.15
C LEU A 315 -2.31 -28.00 -5.97
N ALA A 316 -3.32 -27.33 -6.53
CA ALA A 316 -4.32 -27.98 -7.37
C ALA A 316 -3.73 -28.71 -8.58
N ARG A 317 -2.54 -28.31 -9.03
CA ARG A 317 -1.80 -28.93 -10.15
C ARG A 317 -0.99 -30.15 -9.74
N THR A 318 -0.60 -30.27 -8.47
CA THR A 318 0.33 -31.30 -7.98
C THR A 318 -0.29 -32.19 -6.91
N ASP A 319 -1.08 -31.63 -6.00
CA ASP A 319 -1.79 -32.33 -4.91
C ASP A 319 -3.18 -31.72 -4.67
N PRO A 320 -4.21 -32.16 -5.41
CA PRO A 320 -5.58 -31.66 -5.27
C PRO A 320 -6.20 -31.87 -3.88
N LYS A 321 -5.68 -32.78 -3.04
CA LYS A 321 -6.14 -32.95 -1.66
C LYS A 321 -5.58 -31.85 -0.78
N ALA A 322 -4.30 -31.57 -0.88
CA ALA A 322 -3.65 -30.46 -0.16
C ALA A 322 -4.26 -29.10 -0.55
N ALA A 323 -4.61 -28.90 -1.82
CA ALA A 323 -5.27 -27.69 -2.28
C ALA A 323 -6.63 -27.41 -1.60
N ARG A 324 -7.31 -28.43 -1.10
CA ARG A 324 -8.59 -28.32 -0.38
C ARG A 324 -8.45 -28.27 1.14
N ASP A 325 -7.24 -28.49 1.65
CA ASP A 325 -6.97 -28.41 3.08
C ASP A 325 -6.63 -26.96 3.47
N SER A 326 -7.52 -26.31 4.21
CA SER A 326 -7.31 -24.93 4.68
C SER A 326 -6.05 -24.79 5.54
N ARG A 327 -5.55 -25.85 6.13
CA ARG A 327 -4.30 -25.86 6.92
C ARG A 327 -3.05 -25.69 6.03
N ALA A 328 -3.15 -25.99 4.74
CA ALA A 328 -2.01 -25.94 3.84
C ALA A 328 -1.41 -24.52 3.73
N TYR A 329 -2.24 -23.47 3.66
CA TYR A 329 -1.74 -22.10 3.52
C TYR A 329 -1.25 -21.47 4.83
N ASN A 330 -1.53 -22.07 5.97
CA ASN A 330 -0.94 -21.67 7.26
C ASN A 330 0.37 -22.42 7.55
N ARG A 331 0.90 -23.18 6.58
CA ARG A 331 2.24 -23.75 6.60
C ARG A 331 3.19 -22.93 5.73
N PRO A 332 4.45 -22.76 6.14
CA PRO A 332 5.46 -22.18 5.27
C PRO A 332 5.92 -23.17 4.21
N TYR A 333 6.41 -22.64 3.11
CA TYR A 333 6.97 -23.43 2.01
C TYR A 333 8.35 -22.92 1.60
N ARG A 334 9.04 -23.72 0.77
CA ARG A 334 10.35 -23.36 0.21
C ARG A 334 10.52 -23.97 -1.17
N LEU A 335 11.07 -23.21 -2.11
CA LEU A 335 11.48 -23.77 -3.39
C LEU A 335 12.57 -24.83 -3.20
N PRO A 336 12.54 -25.94 -3.96
CA PRO A 336 13.64 -26.92 -3.96
C PRO A 336 14.97 -26.24 -4.32
N GLY A 337 15.98 -26.41 -3.45
CA GLY A 337 17.30 -25.79 -3.59
C GLY A 337 17.39 -24.33 -3.16
N GLY A 338 16.29 -23.69 -2.80
CA GLY A 338 16.27 -22.34 -2.26
C GLY A 338 16.53 -22.29 -0.75
N SER A 339 16.79 -21.08 -0.25
CA SER A 339 16.98 -20.79 1.19
C SER A 339 15.83 -19.98 1.80
N MET A 340 15.14 -19.17 1.00
CA MET A 340 14.06 -18.29 1.40
C MET A 340 12.79 -19.08 1.75
N VAL A 341 12.07 -18.64 2.77
CA VAL A 341 10.81 -19.24 3.23
C VAL A 341 9.63 -18.43 2.69
N GLU A 342 8.66 -19.13 2.10
CA GLU A 342 7.43 -18.55 1.57
C GLU A 342 6.30 -18.70 2.58
N PHE A 343 5.62 -17.59 2.90
CA PHE A 343 4.42 -17.56 3.72
C PHE A 343 3.21 -17.20 2.89
N PHE A 344 2.03 -17.62 3.36
CA PHE A 344 0.79 -17.37 2.64
C PHE A 344 -0.22 -16.68 3.55
N ARG A 345 -0.75 -15.56 3.06
CA ARG A 345 -1.79 -14.79 3.75
C ARG A 345 -3.05 -15.63 3.90
N ASP A 346 -3.62 -15.67 5.09
CA ASP A 346 -4.97 -16.17 5.28
C ASP A 346 -5.96 -15.14 4.70
N ASP A 347 -6.45 -15.44 3.49
CA ASP A 347 -7.31 -14.53 2.75
C ASP A 347 -8.64 -14.29 3.45
N THR A 348 -9.22 -15.35 4.07
CA THR A 348 -10.49 -15.24 4.79
C THR A 348 -10.38 -14.34 6.01
N LEU A 349 -9.40 -14.58 6.89
CA LEU A 349 -9.22 -13.78 8.10
C LEU A 349 -8.81 -12.34 7.78
N SER A 350 -8.01 -12.14 6.74
CA SER A 350 -7.61 -10.80 6.30
C SER A 350 -8.82 -10.03 5.74
N ASP A 351 -9.67 -10.66 4.93
CA ASP A 351 -10.86 -10.05 4.35
C ASP A 351 -11.93 -9.71 5.41
N LEU A 352 -11.98 -10.42 6.55
CA LEU A 352 -12.80 -10.00 7.68
C LEU A 352 -12.43 -8.58 8.14
N ILE A 353 -11.14 -8.27 8.28
CA ILE A 353 -10.66 -6.93 8.64
C ILE A 353 -10.95 -5.93 7.52
N GLY A 354 -10.59 -6.27 6.28
CA GLY A 354 -10.71 -5.36 5.15
C GLY A 354 -12.15 -4.94 4.83
N PHE A 355 -13.14 -5.82 5.05
CA PHE A 355 -14.49 -5.64 4.52
C PHE A 355 -15.63 -5.88 5.51
N THR A 356 -15.49 -6.81 6.45
CA THR A 356 -16.62 -7.22 7.30
C THR A 356 -16.68 -6.40 8.58
N TYR A 357 -15.56 -6.26 9.28
CA TYR A 357 -15.52 -5.63 10.60
C TYR A 357 -15.69 -4.11 10.60
N ALA A 358 -15.56 -3.46 9.45
CA ALA A 358 -15.79 -2.01 9.32
C ALA A 358 -17.19 -1.56 9.80
N THR A 359 -18.17 -2.48 9.79
CA THR A 359 -19.55 -2.23 10.24
C THR A 359 -19.85 -2.74 11.65
N TRP A 360 -18.89 -3.38 12.30
CA TRP A 360 -19.05 -3.96 13.64
C TRP A 360 -18.59 -2.99 14.73
N HIS A 361 -19.00 -3.27 15.98
CA HIS A 361 -18.33 -2.66 17.12
C HIS A 361 -16.88 -3.15 17.20
N GLY A 362 -15.92 -2.23 17.41
CA GLY A 362 -14.49 -2.56 17.29
C GLY A 362 -14.03 -3.69 18.24
N ASP A 363 -14.51 -3.66 19.49
CA ASP A 363 -14.15 -4.69 20.48
C ASP A 363 -14.76 -6.08 20.09
N ASP A 364 -16.00 -6.12 19.59
CA ASP A 364 -16.65 -7.35 19.13
C ASP A 364 -15.93 -7.95 17.93
N ALA A 365 -15.53 -7.12 16.98
CA ALA A 365 -14.75 -7.53 15.82
C ALA A 365 -13.39 -8.12 16.23
N ALA A 366 -12.68 -7.48 17.17
CA ALA A 366 -11.40 -7.97 17.67
C ALA A 366 -11.55 -9.33 18.40
N HIS A 367 -12.59 -9.47 19.25
CA HIS A 367 -12.87 -10.72 19.92
C HIS A 367 -13.24 -11.84 18.93
N ASN A 368 -14.04 -11.53 17.90
CA ASN A 368 -14.38 -12.53 16.88
C ASN A 368 -13.11 -13.01 16.16
N LEU A 369 -12.25 -12.12 15.67
CA LEU A 369 -11.02 -12.50 14.99
C LEU A 369 -10.11 -13.37 15.88
N VAL A 370 -9.94 -12.98 17.15
CA VAL A 370 -9.10 -13.74 18.09
C VAL A 370 -9.70 -15.10 18.40
N ASN A 371 -11.02 -15.23 18.47
CA ASN A 371 -11.70 -16.51 18.64
C ASN A 371 -11.52 -17.44 17.43
N GLU A 372 -11.59 -16.93 16.19
CA GLU A 372 -11.28 -17.70 14.98
C GLU A 372 -9.84 -18.21 15.00
N LEU A 373 -8.87 -17.35 15.35
CA LEU A 373 -7.47 -17.75 15.51
C LEU A 373 -7.27 -18.80 16.61
N ALA A 374 -7.95 -18.67 17.76
CA ALA A 374 -7.89 -19.63 18.83
C ALA A 374 -8.55 -20.97 18.45
N HIS A 375 -9.59 -20.94 17.60
CA HIS A 375 -10.19 -22.15 17.04
C HIS A 375 -9.18 -22.89 16.14
N LEU A 376 -8.48 -22.19 15.25
CA LEU A 376 -7.41 -22.76 14.44
C LEU A 376 -6.29 -23.37 15.31
N ALA A 377 -5.88 -22.68 16.39
CA ALA A 377 -4.87 -23.20 17.31
C ALA A 377 -5.26 -24.55 17.93
N ARG A 378 -6.53 -24.69 18.35
CA ARG A 378 -7.05 -25.98 18.89
C ARG A 378 -7.07 -27.06 17.81
N GLN A 379 -7.56 -26.74 16.61
CA GLN A 379 -7.60 -27.69 15.49
C GLN A 379 -6.19 -28.22 15.15
N TYR A 380 -5.16 -27.34 15.16
CA TYR A 380 -3.78 -27.77 14.86
C TYR A 380 -3.15 -28.57 16.01
N ALA A 381 -3.57 -28.35 17.25
CA ALA A 381 -3.12 -29.15 18.38
C ALA A 381 -3.72 -30.57 18.40
N GLU A 382 -4.95 -30.73 17.89
CA GLU A 382 -5.70 -32.02 17.91
C GLU A 382 -5.43 -32.86 16.64
N ALA A 383 -4.95 -32.27 15.57
CA ALA A 383 -4.78 -32.97 14.29
C ALA A 383 -3.63 -34.00 14.36
N PRO A 384 -3.87 -35.28 14.01
CA PRO A 384 -2.80 -36.25 13.87
C PRO A 384 -1.90 -35.87 12.69
N SER A 385 -0.58 -36.01 12.88
CA SER A 385 0.38 -35.81 11.82
C SER A 385 0.10 -36.78 10.64
N PRO A 386 0.13 -36.30 9.37
CA PRO A 386 0.07 -37.18 8.20
C PRO A 386 1.15 -38.28 8.21
N GLU A 387 2.29 -38.04 8.88
CA GLU A 387 3.39 -38.99 9.03
C GLU A 387 3.11 -40.04 10.13
N SER A 388 2.19 -39.77 11.07
CA SER A 388 1.86 -40.74 12.14
C SER A 388 0.99 -41.89 11.66
N ALA A 389 0.44 -41.84 10.46
CA ALA A 389 -0.28 -42.96 9.85
C ALA A 389 0.61 -44.19 9.54
N GLY A 390 1.94 -44.07 9.68
CA GLY A 390 2.88 -45.15 9.41
C GLY A 390 4.06 -45.30 10.35
N THR A 391 4.44 -44.33 11.18
CA THR A 391 5.71 -44.35 11.94
C THR A 391 5.65 -43.94 13.40
N GLY A 392 4.49 -43.64 13.97
CA GLY A 392 4.33 -43.43 15.42
C GLY A 392 5.08 -42.17 16.00
N VAL A 393 5.51 -41.21 15.19
CA VAL A 393 6.22 -40.02 15.64
C VAL A 393 5.28 -38.82 15.60
N GLY A 394 5.07 -38.24 16.74
CA GLY A 394 4.44 -36.99 17.19
C GLY A 394 3.55 -36.18 16.24
N GLY A 395 2.40 -35.73 16.78
CA GLY A 395 1.39 -34.91 16.08
C GLY A 395 1.93 -33.65 15.40
N ASP A 396 1.19 -33.18 14.42
CA ASP A 396 1.44 -31.95 13.65
C ASP A 396 1.12 -30.74 14.54
N GLY A 397 1.94 -30.54 15.57
CA GLY A 397 1.72 -29.49 16.56
C GLY A 397 1.81 -28.07 15.98
N PRO A 398 1.39 -27.04 16.73
CA PRO A 398 1.40 -25.64 16.31
C PRO A 398 2.77 -25.09 15.84
N LYS A 399 3.84 -25.83 16.06
CA LYS A 399 5.22 -25.51 15.67
C LYS A 399 5.49 -25.44 14.16
N ARG A 400 4.61 -26.03 13.34
CA ARG A 400 4.77 -26.11 11.88
C ARG A 400 3.86 -25.14 11.14
N HIS A 401 3.06 -24.35 11.87
CA HIS A 401 2.09 -23.42 11.30
C HIS A 401 2.41 -21.99 11.73
N ALA A 402 2.07 -21.03 10.87
CA ALA A 402 2.06 -19.61 11.16
C ALA A 402 0.89 -18.98 10.41
N VAL A 403 -0.03 -18.35 11.11
CA VAL A 403 -1.15 -17.66 10.49
C VAL A 403 -0.70 -16.24 10.12
N LEU A 404 -0.68 -15.94 8.84
CA LEU A 404 -0.35 -14.61 8.33
C LEU A 404 -1.62 -13.86 7.95
N ILE A 405 -1.89 -12.75 8.63
CA ILE A 405 -2.89 -11.75 8.27
C ILE A 405 -2.15 -10.57 7.64
N ALA A 406 -2.46 -10.26 6.38
CA ALA A 406 -1.81 -9.19 5.64
C ALA A 406 -2.83 -8.29 4.95
N LEU A 407 -2.69 -6.97 5.12
CA LEU A 407 -3.52 -5.93 4.52
C LEU A 407 -2.70 -4.68 4.23
N ASP A 408 -3.27 -3.79 3.41
CA ASP A 408 -2.81 -2.42 3.34
C ASP A 408 -2.94 -1.75 4.71
N GLY A 409 -1.94 -1.00 5.09
CA GLY A 409 -1.88 -0.32 6.39
C GLY A 409 -2.73 0.95 6.44
N GLU A 410 -3.28 1.40 5.31
CA GLU A 410 -4.05 2.63 5.19
C GLU A 410 -5.51 2.44 4.75
N ASN A 411 -5.79 1.56 3.80
CA ASN A 411 -7.03 1.61 3.03
C ASN A 411 -8.31 1.21 3.79
N ALA A 412 -8.21 0.33 4.80
CA ALA A 412 -9.37 -0.16 5.54
C ALA A 412 -9.96 0.89 6.51
N TRP A 413 -9.12 1.72 7.11
CA TRP A 413 -9.45 2.43 8.34
C TRP A 413 -10.42 3.60 8.14
N GLU A 414 -10.48 4.19 6.94
CA GLU A 414 -11.47 5.24 6.66
C GLU A 414 -12.92 4.74 6.69
N HIS A 415 -13.13 3.43 6.54
CA HIS A 415 -14.44 2.80 6.62
C HIS A 415 -14.84 2.45 8.06
N TYR A 416 -13.89 2.38 8.98
CA TYR A 416 -14.14 2.08 10.38
C TYR A 416 -14.53 3.31 11.18
N PRO A 417 -15.45 3.18 12.18
CA PRO A 417 -15.64 4.22 13.18
C PRO A 417 -14.32 4.56 13.87
N PHE A 418 -14.05 5.85 14.03
CA PHE A 418 -12.86 6.34 14.74
C PHE A 418 -11.54 5.80 14.17
N ASN A 419 -11.44 5.66 12.85
CA ASN A 419 -10.24 5.18 12.16
C ASN A 419 -9.73 3.82 12.69
N GLY A 420 -10.65 2.92 13.08
CA GLY A 420 -10.31 1.60 13.62
C GLY A 420 -9.68 1.61 15.02
N TYR A 421 -9.67 2.74 15.73
CA TYR A 421 -8.99 2.90 17.02
C TYR A 421 -9.36 1.83 18.04
N TYR A 422 -10.64 1.54 18.25
CA TYR A 422 -11.10 0.55 19.22
C TYR A 422 -10.74 -0.86 18.78
N PHE A 423 -10.91 -1.17 17.51
CA PHE A 423 -10.54 -2.47 16.94
C PHE A 423 -9.05 -2.78 17.11
N LEU A 424 -8.16 -1.87 16.65
CA LEU A 424 -6.71 -2.08 16.71
C LEU A 424 -6.20 -2.17 18.15
N ARG A 425 -6.72 -1.32 19.04
CA ARG A 425 -6.36 -1.36 20.46
C ARG A 425 -6.73 -2.69 21.10
N ALA A 426 -7.96 -3.16 20.88
CA ALA A 426 -8.44 -4.43 21.41
C ALA A 426 -7.68 -5.62 20.80
N LEU A 427 -7.46 -5.62 19.47
CA LEU A 427 -6.76 -6.67 18.77
C LEU A 427 -5.35 -6.91 19.32
N TYR A 428 -4.53 -5.86 19.42
CA TYR A 428 -3.17 -5.98 19.98
C TYR A 428 -3.17 -6.44 21.43
N SER A 429 -4.12 -5.94 22.24
CA SER A 429 -4.23 -6.33 23.64
C SER A 429 -4.60 -7.80 23.81
N LEU A 430 -5.60 -8.27 23.06
CA LEU A 430 -6.09 -9.65 23.12
C LEU A 430 -5.03 -10.64 22.61
N LEU A 431 -4.40 -10.35 21.47
CA LEU A 431 -3.36 -11.23 20.90
C LEU A 431 -2.13 -11.32 21.79
N ALA A 432 -1.67 -10.17 22.36
CA ALA A 432 -0.47 -10.13 23.19
C ALA A 432 -0.56 -10.96 24.48
N SER A 433 -1.78 -11.18 24.99
CA SER A 433 -2.02 -11.91 26.25
C SER A 433 -2.69 -13.27 26.08
N HIS A 434 -2.93 -13.73 24.83
CA HIS A 434 -3.72 -14.92 24.59
C HIS A 434 -2.96 -16.21 24.92
N PRO A 435 -3.56 -17.18 25.67
CA PRO A 435 -2.84 -18.38 26.11
C PRO A 435 -2.51 -19.39 25.00
N LEU A 436 -3.22 -19.36 23.86
CA LEU A 436 -3.04 -20.29 22.74
C LEU A 436 -2.34 -19.66 21.53
N LEU A 437 -2.20 -18.33 21.50
CA LEU A 437 -1.69 -17.58 20.35
C LEU A 437 -0.40 -16.85 20.74
N GLU A 438 0.53 -16.76 19.80
CA GLU A 438 1.75 -15.98 19.97
C GLU A 438 1.82 -14.91 18.87
N LEU A 439 1.65 -13.65 19.25
CA LEU A 439 1.87 -12.53 18.33
C LEU A 439 3.37 -12.37 18.07
N THR A 440 3.80 -12.57 16.81
CA THR A 440 5.21 -12.65 16.41
C THR A 440 5.46 -12.02 15.03
N THR A 441 6.65 -12.23 14.46
CA THR A 441 7.03 -11.76 13.13
C THR A 441 7.52 -12.90 12.24
N LEU A 442 7.57 -12.67 10.91
CA LEU A 442 8.00 -13.71 9.96
C LEU A 442 9.47 -14.06 10.13
N SER A 443 10.34 -13.08 10.38
CA SER A 443 11.75 -13.34 10.66
C SER A 443 11.97 -14.12 11.95
N GLU A 444 11.14 -13.90 12.99
CA GLU A 444 11.18 -14.70 14.21
C GLU A 444 10.75 -16.14 13.96
N CYS A 445 9.70 -16.37 13.15
CA CYS A 445 9.31 -17.72 12.74
C CYS A 445 10.46 -18.45 12.03
N VAL A 446 11.13 -17.79 11.08
CA VAL A 446 12.29 -18.36 10.37
C VAL A 446 13.45 -18.62 11.32
N ALA A 447 13.80 -17.68 12.21
CA ALA A 447 14.90 -17.80 13.16
C ALA A 447 14.69 -18.93 14.19
N ARG A 448 13.45 -19.25 14.53
CA ARG A 448 13.09 -20.36 15.42
C ARG A 448 13.09 -21.72 14.72
N GLY A 449 13.38 -21.75 13.41
CA GLY A 449 13.50 -22.98 12.64
C GLY A 449 12.15 -23.59 12.25
N ILE A 450 11.14 -22.76 11.92
CA ILE A 450 9.89 -23.26 11.34
C ILE A 450 10.21 -24.09 10.10
N GLU A 451 9.64 -25.30 10.00
CA GLU A 451 9.96 -26.28 8.96
C GLU A 451 9.10 -26.06 7.71
N PRO A 452 9.64 -25.50 6.61
CA PRO A 452 8.88 -25.30 5.39
C PRO A 452 8.68 -26.61 4.62
N LEU A 453 7.52 -26.76 4.01
CA LEU A 453 7.24 -27.80 3.02
C LEU A 453 7.89 -27.47 1.67
N PRO A 454 8.21 -28.48 0.83
CA PRO A 454 8.71 -28.22 -0.51
C PRO A 454 7.61 -27.64 -1.41
N LEU A 455 7.87 -26.47 -2.03
CA LEU A 455 6.99 -25.85 -3.03
C LEU A 455 7.44 -26.31 -4.43
N GLN A 456 6.90 -27.43 -4.90
CA GLN A 456 7.33 -28.04 -6.18
C GLN A 456 6.91 -27.20 -7.39
N THR A 457 5.71 -26.62 -7.33
CA THR A 457 5.12 -25.82 -8.41
C THR A 457 4.73 -24.45 -7.87
N VAL A 458 5.01 -23.41 -8.64
CA VAL A 458 4.54 -22.04 -8.39
C VAL A 458 3.58 -21.68 -9.51
N MET A 459 2.39 -21.23 -9.15
CA MET A 459 1.47 -20.57 -10.07
C MET A 459 1.73 -19.07 -9.99
N ALA A 460 1.91 -18.40 -11.12
CA ALA A 460 2.01 -16.95 -11.11
C ALA A 460 0.65 -16.34 -10.77
N GLY A 461 0.64 -15.42 -9.80
CA GLY A 461 -0.58 -14.79 -9.30
C GLY A 461 -0.28 -13.77 -8.20
N SER A 462 -1.34 -13.17 -7.68
CA SER A 462 -1.31 -12.11 -6.66
C SER A 462 -2.35 -12.36 -5.57
N TRP A 463 -2.42 -11.49 -4.57
CA TRP A 463 -3.49 -11.56 -3.55
C TRP A 463 -4.89 -11.18 -4.08
N VAL A 464 -4.96 -10.60 -5.29
CA VAL A 464 -6.24 -10.27 -5.93
C VAL A 464 -6.68 -11.45 -6.79
N HIS A 465 -7.64 -12.21 -6.31
CA HIS A 465 -8.24 -13.39 -6.96
C HIS A 465 -7.25 -14.50 -7.37
N GLY A 466 -6.03 -14.51 -6.82
CA GLY A 466 -4.99 -15.47 -7.18
C GLY A 466 -4.46 -15.33 -8.61
N THR A 467 -4.74 -14.21 -9.30
CA THR A 467 -4.39 -14.00 -10.71
C THR A 467 -3.61 -12.71 -10.94
N LEU A 468 -3.17 -12.46 -12.18
CA LEU A 468 -2.58 -11.19 -12.61
C LEU A 468 -3.52 -10.36 -13.50
N ALA A 469 -4.81 -10.74 -13.57
CA ALA A 469 -5.83 -10.10 -14.42
C ALA A 469 -6.11 -8.63 -14.06
N THR A 470 -5.78 -8.22 -12.84
CA THR A 470 -5.91 -6.82 -12.42
C THR A 470 -4.94 -5.90 -13.16
N TRP A 471 -3.80 -6.42 -13.63
CA TRP A 471 -2.73 -5.62 -14.25
C TRP A 471 -2.54 -5.88 -15.74
N MET A 472 -3.16 -6.93 -16.30
CA MET A 472 -3.03 -7.31 -17.70
C MET A 472 -4.33 -7.97 -18.20
N GLY A 473 -4.57 -7.94 -19.51
CA GLY A 473 -5.71 -8.60 -20.15
C GLY A 473 -6.79 -7.65 -20.65
N ASP A 474 -7.09 -6.58 -19.91
CA ASP A 474 -7.96 -5.49 -20.38
C ASP A 474 -7.28 -4.70 -21.51
N PRO A 475 -8.03 -4.27 -22.58
CA PRO A 475 -7.43 -3.55 -23.71
C PRO A 475 -6.67 -2.28 -23.30
N ALA A 476 -7.19 -1.49 -22.34
CA ALA A 476 -6.52 -0.28 -21.87
C ALA A 476 -5.21 -0.62 -21.14
N LYS A 477 -5.20 -1.68 -20.33
CA LYS A 477 -4.00 -2.17 -19.63
C LYS A 477 -2.96 -2.68 -20.61
N ASN A 478 -3.36 -3.49 -21.57
CA ASN A 478 -2.46 -4.01 -22.59
C ASN A 478 -1.86 -2.88 -23.43
N ARG A 479 -2.65 -1.85 -23.80
CA ARG A 479 -2.14 -0.66 -24.49
C ARG A 479 -1.14 0.11 -23.63
N ALA A 480 -1.39 0.24 -22.33
CA ALA A 480 -0.43 0.87 -21.40
C ALA A 480 0.89 0.10 -21.32
N TRP A 481 0.84 -1.24 -21.30
CA TRP A 481 2.05 -2.07 -21.38
C TRP A 481 2.80 -1.88 -22.70
N ASP A 482 2.10 -1.77 -23.84
CA ASP A 482 2.73 -1.51 -25.14
C ASP A 482 3.46 -0.17 -25.14
N LEU A 483 2.84 0.91 -24.64
CA LEU A 483 3.48 2.23 -24.49
C LEU A 483 4.69 2.20 -23.55
N LEU A 484 4.61 1.40 -22.48
CA LEU A 484 5.73 1.21 -21.57
C LEU A 484 6.89 0.46 -22.25
N CYS A 485 6.60 -0.57 -23.05
CA CYS A 485 7.61 -1.28 -23.84
C CYS A 485 8.30 -0.36 -24.86
N GLU A 486 7.54 0.46 -25.56
CA GLU A 486 8.07 1.46 -26.50
C GLU A 486 9.00 2.47 -25.79
N ALA A 487 8.57 2.98 -24.63
CA ALA A 487 9.39 3.87 -23.80
C ALA A 487 10.67 3.20 -23.29
N LYS A 488 10.59 1.89 -22.92
CA LYS A 488 11.75 1.12 -22.50
C LYS A 488 12.74 0.88 -23.64
N LEU A 489 12.27 0.59 -24.85
CA LEU A 489 13.14 0.46 -26.02
C LEU A 489 13.85 1.78 -26.34
N ALA A 490 13.13 2.90 -26.27
CA ALA A 490 13.73 4.24 -26.42
C ALA A 490 14.79 4.52 -25.33
N PHE A 491 14.48 4.16 -24.08
CA PHE A 491 15.42 4.24 -22.97
C PHE A 491 16.69 3.42 -23.24
N ASP A 492 16.57 2.17 -23.65
CA ASP A 492 17.71 1.29 -23.91
C ASP A 492 18.60 1.83 -25.04
N GLY A 493 17.99 2.35 -26.11
CA GLY A 493 18.73 2.96 -27.21
C GLY A 493 19.57 4.16 -26.76
N VAL A 494 18.99 5.05 -25.93
CA VAL A 494 19.72 6.22 -25.41
C VAL A 494 20.79 5.82 -24.39
N MET A 495 20.51 4.86 -23.51
CA MET A 495 21.50 4.36 -22.55
C MET A 495 22.70 3.70 -23.24
N ALA A 496 22.46 2.95 -24.33
CA ALA A 496 23.51 2.33 -25.13
C ALA A 496 24.36 3.36 -25.90
N SER A 497 23.79 4.50 -26.31
CA SER A 497 24.54 5.56 -27.01
C SER A 497 25.55 6.30 -26.13
N GLY A 498 25.41 6.22 -24.80
CA GLY A 498 26.28 6.91 -23.85
C GLY A 498 26.18 8.45 -23.87
N THR A 499 25.13 9.01 -24.47
CA THR A 499 24.94 10.47 -24.63
C THR A 499 24.53 11.20 -23.35
N LEU A 500 23.97 10.50 -22.36
CA LEU A 500 23.54 11.10 -21.10
C LEU A 500 24.67 11.16 -20.08
N ASP A 501 24.77 12.28 -19.37
CA ASP A 501 25.61 12.38 -18.18
C ASP A 501 25.08 11.48 -17.04
N ALA A 502 25.91 11.28 -16.01
CA ALA A 502 25.59 10.38 -14.91
C ALA A 502 24.31 10.79 -14.14
N ALA A 503 24.07 12.10 -13.96
CA ALA A 503 22.91 12.60 -13.24
C ALA A 503 21.60 12.36 -14.02
N ARG A 504 21.60 12.68 -15.32
CA ARG A 504 20.45 12.42 -16.20
C ARG A 504 20.18 10.93 -16.37
N ARG A 505 21.24 10.12 -16.45
CA ARG A 505 21.10 8.64 -16.49
C ARG A 505 20.38 8.13 -15.25
N ALA A 506 20.84 8.50 -14.05
CA ALA A 506 20.22 8.10 -12.80
C ALA A 506 18.76 8.60 -12.69
N ALA A 507 18.49 9.84 -13.14
CA ALA A 507 17.13 10.37 -13.17
C ALA A 507 16.22 9.60 -14.13
N ALA A 508 16.70 9.21 -15.31
CA ALA A 508 15.96 8.44 -16.28
C ALA A 508 15.69 7.00 -15.78
N GLU A 509 16.66 6.36 -15.11
CA GLU A 509 16.48 5.03 -14.49
C GLU A 509 15.38 5.04 -13.44
N ARG A 510 15.36 6.05 -12.56
CA ARG A 510 14.31 6.23 -11.54
C ARG A 510 12.95 6.55 -12.17
N GLN A 511 12.94 7.43 -13.19
CA GLN A 511 11.72 7.79 -13.88
C GLN A 511 11.09 6.59 -14.59
N LEU A 512 11.90 5.73 -15.23
CA LEU A 512 11.44 4.48 -15.82
C LEU A 512 10.80 3.59 -14.75
N ALA A 513 11.43 3.46 -13.57
CA ALA A 513 10.90 2.66 -12.47
C ALA A 513 9.54 3.16 -11.95
N LEU A 514 9.29 4.48 -11.98
CA LEU A 514 7.97 5.04 -11.67
C LEU A 514 6.93 4.71 -12.75
N CYS A 515 7.34 4.62 -14.02
CA CYS A 515 6.45 4.17 -15.10
C CYS A 515 6.10 2.67 -15.00
N GLU A 516 6.97 1.86 -14.40
CA GLU A 516 6.81 0.40 -14.21
C GLU A 516 5.89 0.03 -13.01
N SER A 517 5.34 1.04 -12.29
CA SER A 517 4.47 0.82 -11.12
C SER A 517 3.18 0.08 -11.47
N SER A 518 2.76 -0.81 -10.57
CA SER A 518 1.49 -1.54 -10.68
C SER A 518 0.26 -0.63 -10.60
N ASP A 519 0.38 0.49 -9.94
CA ASP A 519 -0.72 1.42 -9.64
C ASP A 519 -1.45 1.91 -10.89
N TRP A 520 -0.71 2.17 -11.96
CA TRP A 520 -1.30 2.60 -13.23
C TRP A 520 -2.29 1.57 -13.78
N PHE A 521 -1.86 0.32 -13.84
CA PHE A 521 -2.65 -0.80 -14.36
C PHE A 521 -3.81 -1.18 -13.44
N TRP A 522 -3.69 -0.97 -12.13
CA TRP A 522 -4.79 -1.12 -11.17
C TRP A 522 -6.00 -0.28 -11.56
N TRP A 523 -5.75 1.00 -11.86
CA TRP A 523 -6.82 1.97 -12.10
C TRP A 523 -7.37 1.94 -13.53
N PHE A 524 -6.66 1.38 -14.50
CA PHE A 524 -7.15 1.28 -15.88
C PHE A 524 -8.26 0.22 -16.01
N GLY A 525 -9.18 0.46 -16.96
CA GLY A 525 -10.32 -0.40 -17.27
C GLY A 525 -11.66 0.26 -16.96
N ASP A 526 -12.68 -0.13 -17.73
CA ASP A 526 -14.01 0.48 -17.71
C ASP A 526 -14.78 0.25 -16.39
N TYR A 527 -14.37 -0.72 -15.59
CA TYR A 527 -15.01 -1.04 -14.31
C TYR A 527 -14.62 -0.09 -13.18
N ASN A 528 -13.58 0.70 -13.32
CA ASN A 528 -13.16 1.71 -12.35
C ASN A 528 -13.91 3.05 -12.54
N PRO A 529 -14.10 3.86 -11.47
CA PRO A 529 -14.74 5.16 -11.54
C PRO A 529 -14.00 6.14 -12.46
N ALA A 530 -14.76 6.88 -13.30
CA ALA A 530 -14.19 7.78 -14.30
C ALA A 530 -13.21 8.82 -13.75
N ASP A 531 -13.52 9.42 -12.59
CA ASP A 531 -12.68 10.44 -11.97
C ASP A 531 -11.31 9.87 -11.55
N ALA A 532 -11.30 8.69 -10.92
CA ALA A 532 -10.06 8.03 -10.53
C ALA A 532 -9.23 7.63 -11.77
N VAL A 533 -9.88 6.98 -12.76
CA VAL A 533 -9.20 6.60 -14.01
C VAL A 533 -8.59 7.81 -14.69
N SER A 534 -9.32 8.91 -14.83
CA SER A 534 -8.83 10.13 -15.49
C SER A 534 -7.58 10.70 -14.81
N GLN A 535 -7.54 10.69 -13.48
CA GLN A 535 -6.40 11.20 -12.72
C GLN A 535 -5.17 10.30 -12.88
N PHE A 536 -5.33 8.98 -12.73
CA PHE A 536 -4.23 8.04 -12.86
C PHE A 536 -3.75 7.89 -14.31
N ASP A 537 -4.65 7.93 -15.30
CA ASP A 537 -4.31 7.93 -16.72
C ASP A 537 -3.47 9.17 -17.09
N SER A 538 -3.94 10.35 -16.68
CA SER A 538 -3.19 11.60 -16.92
C SER A 538 -1.81 11.55 -16.27
N LEU A 539 -1.72 11.08 -15.02
CA LEU A 539 -0.44 11.02 -14.29
C LEU A 539 0.52 10.02 -14.95
N TYR A 540 0.03 8.82 -15.33
CA TYR A 540 0.85 7.83 -16.04
C TYR A 540 1.44 8.35 -17.34
N ARG A 541 0.61 8.95 -18.20
CA ARG A 541 1.07 9.54 -19.47
C ARG A 541 2.10 10.64 -19.24
N ARG A 542 1.94 11.47 -18.20
CA ARG A 542 2.92 12.48 -17.80
C ARG A 542 4.23 11.86 -17.32
N GLN A 543 4.20 10.76 -16.56
CA GLN A 543 5.41 10.04 -16.17
C GLN A 543 6.19 9.54 -17.40
N LEU A 544 5.51 8.99 -18.41
CA LEU A 544 6.14 8.60 -19.68
C LEU A 544 6.71 9.81 -20.44
N VAL A 545 5.98 10.92 -20.53
CA VAL A 545 6.46 12.17 -21.16
C VAL A 545 7.73 12.68 -20.47
N VAL A 546 7.80 12.63 -19.12
CA VAL A 546 9.00 12.99 -18.37
C VAL A 546 10.17 12.09 -18.74
N LEU A 547 9.95 10.79 -18.86
CA LEU A 547 10.98 9.84 -19.27
C LEU A 547 11.54 10.21 -20.64
N TYR A 548 10.71 10.42 -21.67
CA TYR A 548 11.17 10.83 -23.00
C TYR A 548 11.97 12.14 -22.96
N ARG A 549 11.55 13.13 -22.17
CA ARG A 549 12.28 14.40 -22.01
C ARG A 549 13.65 14.22 -21.34
N LEU A 550 13.74 13.36 -20.32
CA LEU A 550 15.02 13.02 -19.68
C LEU A 550 15.98 12.32 -20.67
N LEU A 551 15.44 11.53 -21.58
CA LEU A 551 16.19 10.88 -22.66
C LEU A 551 16.60 11.86 -23.77
N GLY A 552 16.06 13.08 -23.80
CA GLY A 552 16.29 14.06 -24.88
C GLY A 552 15.52 13.74 -26.16
N LEU A 553 14.45 12.94 -26.05
CA LEU A 553 13.60 12.54 -27.16
C LEU A 553 12.24 13.26 -27.12
N PRO A 554 11.59 13.51 -28.28
CA PRO A 554 10.21 13.98 -28.31
C PRO A 554 9.29 12.84 -27.80
N PRO A 555 8.30 13.15 -26.93
CA PRO A 555 7.33 12.15 -26.52
C PRO A 555 6.40 11.78 -27.71
N PRO A 556 5.96 10.52 -27.83
CA PRO A 556 4.97 10.11 -28.83
C PRO A 556 3.68 10.92 -28.73
N GLU A 557 3.07 11.26 -29.87
CA GLU A 557 1.81 12.03 -29.95
C GLU A 557 0.64 11.31 -29.26
N GLU A 558 0.67 10.00 -29.23
CA GLU A 558 -0.34 9.13 -28.58
C GLU A 558 -0.46 9.38 -27.08
N LEU A 559 0.61 9.83 -26.42
CA LEU A 559 0.58 10.23 -25.01
C LEU A 559 -0.25 11.50 -24.73
N ALA A 560 -0.69 12.22 -25.77
CA ALA A 560 -1.64 13.31 -25.65
C ALA A 560 -3.09 12.83 -25.47
N GLN A 561 -3.40 11.58 -25.82
CA GLN A 561 -4.73 10.99 -25.75
C GLN A 561 -4.88 10.09 -24.52
N PRO A 562 -6.09 10.03 -23.89
CA PRO A 562 -6.35 9.09 -22.82
C PRO A 562 -6.19 7.62 -23.26
N ILE A 563 -5.57 6.80 -22.42
CA ILE A 563 -5.45 5.35 -22.62
C ILE A 563 -6.70 4.66 -22.07
N SER A 564 -7.21 5.14 -20.94
CA SER A 564 -8.37 4.59 -20.24
C SER A 564 -9.31 5.71 -19.80
N VAL A 565 -10.61 5.47 -19.81
CA VAL A 565 -11.63 6.50 -19.48
C VAL A 565 -12.35 6.20 -18.19
N GLY A 566 -12.60 4.91 -17.87
CA GLY A 566 -13.40 4.46 -16.74
C GLY A 566 -14.92 4.75 -16.93
N ARG A 567 -15.75 3.84 -16.45
CA ARG A 567 -17.24 3.96 -16.50
C ARG A 567 -17.90 3.29 -15.30
N GLY A 568 -17.10 2.69 -14.42
CA GLY A 568 -17.57 1.94 -13.26
C GLY A 568 -18.06 2.81 -12.12
N SER A 569 -18.66 2.15 -11.13
CA SER A 569 -19.03 2.78 -9.87
C SER A 569 -17.95 2.56 -8.80
N PRO A 570 -17.88 3.43 -7.77
CA PRO A 570 -16.97 3.22 -6.63
C PRO A 570 -17.20 1.91 -5.87
N GLU A 571 -18.38 1.32 -5.99
CA GLU A 571 -18.75 0.05 -5.35
C GLU A 571 -18.07 -1.17 -5.99
N HIS A 572 -17.73 -1.10 -7.28
CA HIS A 572 -17.11 -2.18 -8.03
C HIS A 572 -15.63 -1.94 -8.35
N GLY A 573 -15.18 -0.68 -8.25
CA GLY A 573 -13.80 -0.28 -8.46
C GLY A 573 -13.35 0.64 -7.32
N GLY A 574 -12.37 0.22 -6.54
CA GLY A 574 -11.85 0.99 -5.41
C GLY A 574 -10.42 0.59 -5.09
N VAL A 575 -9.87 1.17 -4.04
CA VAL A 575 -8.51 0.87 -3.56
C VAL A 575 -8.35 -0.53 -2.99
N MET A 576 -9.43 -1.16 -2.52
CA MET A 576 -9.39 -2.53 -1.98
C MET A 576 -10.29 -3.47 -2.77
N ARG A 577 -9.83 -4.71 -2.94
CA ARG A 577 -10.59 -5.81 -3.53
C ARG A 577 -10.51 -7.05 -2.65
N ARG A 578 -11.61 -7.82 -2.58
CA ARG A 578 -11.63 -9.10 -1.87
C ARG A 578 -10.71 -10.11 -2.56
N ALA A 579 -10.16 -11.03 -1.78
CA ALA A 579 -9.34 -12.12 -2.32
C ALA A 579 -10.15 -13.05 -3.22
N TYR A 580 -11.44 -13.26 -2.91
CA TYR A 580 -12.38 -14.05 -3.72
C TYR A 580 -13.35 -13.13 -4.47
N ALA A 581 -13.60 -13.45 -5.74
CA ALA A 581 -14.71 -12.83 -6.48
C ALA A 581 -16.03 -13.25 -5.81
N THR A 582 -16.89 -12.27 -5.48
CA THR A 582 -18.24 -12.52 -4.95
C THR A 582 -19.18 -12.94 -6.07
#